data_889d7061211506df84e2951dbb769c17
#
_entry.id   889d7061211506df84e2951dbb769c17
#
_cell.length_a   1.000
_cell.length_b   1.000
_cell.length_c   1.000
_cell.angle_alpha   90.00
_cell.angle_beta   90.00
_cell.angle_gamma   90.00
#
_symmetry.space_group_name_H-M   'P 1'
#
loop_
_entity.id
_entity.type
_entity.pdbx_description
1 polymer ?
#
loop_
_entity_poly.entity_id
_entity_poly.type
_entity_poly.pdbx_seq_one_letter_code
_entity_poly.pdbx_strand_id
1 'polypeptide(L)'
;MAVHVIGERRDLAVECVFIPFAAAVTPSLLVLGEFTFIRLVAASIEDLQYLSAIQQIRNYYRSLVPEGLTFFADIPIGNPKVAATHAMGMSQSPWNDVFTAGGMIAAINSILAGIGIALILRDAGLVIAIAASCGAITALVIYGLHLRWALSRYAAGLAVPTG
;
A
#
# COMPACT_ATOMS: atom_id res chain seq x y z
N MET A 1 12.23 41.83 28.19
CA MET A 1 13.50 41.36 27.65
C MET A 1 13.80 39.88 27.97
N ALA A 2 13.58 39.41 29.18
CA ALA A 2 13.84 37.99 29.54
C ALA A 2 12.95 36.95 28.80
N VAL A 3 11.68 37.26 28.53
CA VAL A 3 10.74 36.34 27.87
C VAL A 3 11.13 36.08 26.41
N HIS A 4 11.71 37.04 25.71
CA HIS A 4 12.16 36.89 24.32
C HIS A 4 13.36 35.98 24.20
N VAL A 5 14.31 36.04 25.13
CA VAL A 5 15.52 35.22 25.18
C VAL A 5 15.19 33.73 25.49
N ILE A 6 14.13 33.48 26.28
CA ILE A 6 13.70 32.13 26.63
C ILE A 6 13.01 31.45 25.42
N GLY A 7 12.23 32.21 24.63
CA GLY A 7 11.63 31.72 23.39
C GLY A 7 12.68 31.30 22.37
N GLU A 8 13.63 32.18 22.09
CA GLU A 8 14.71 31.96 21.12
C GLU A 8 15.61 30.74 21.47
N ARG A 9 15.89 30.51 22.75
CA ARG A 9 16.64 29.33 23.21
C ARG A 9 15.84 28.04 23.09
N ARG A 10 14.51 28.08 23.25
CA ARG A 10 13.64 26.91 23.05
C ARG A 10 13.58 26.53 21.58
N ASP A 11 13.47 27.47 20.68
CA ASP A 11 13.41 27.25 19.24
C ASP A 11 14.73 26.67 18.74
N LEU A 12 15.87 27.19 19.17
CA LEU A 12 17.19 26.65 18.85
C LEU A 12 17.40 25.21 19.38
N ALA A 13 16.92 24.89 20.59
CA ALA A 13 17.04 23.55 21.15
C ALA A 13 16.15 22.54 20.42
N VAL A 14 14.96 22.94 20.00
CA VAL A 14 14.05 22.10 19.19
C VAL A 14 14.66 21.85 17.82
N GLU A 15 15.18 22.86 17.15
CA GLU A 15 15.83 22.71 15.84
C GLU A 15 17.07 21.80 15.91
N CYS A 16 17.95 21.99 16.89
CA CYS A 16 19.18 21.21 17.03
C CYS A 16 18.95 19.72 17.32
N VAL A 17 17.84 19.34 17.94
CA VAL A 17 17.53 17.93 18.28
C VAL A 17 16.53 17.32 17.31
N PHE A 18 15.49 18.08 16.96
CA PHE A 18 14.39 17.57 16.13
C PHE A 18 14.82 17.31 14.68
N ILE A 19 15.57 18.21 14.07
CA ILE A 19 15.99 18.05 12.66
C ILE A 19 16.86 16.82 12.45
N PRO A 20 17.96 16.61 13.22
CA PRO A 20 18.76 15.38 13.05
C PRO A 20 18.00 14.11 13.37
N PHE A 21 17.11 14.15 14.39
CA PHE A 21 16.23 13.01 14.70
C PHE A 21 15.28 12.69 13.54
N ALA A 22 14.58 13.68 13.03
CA ALA A 22 13.67 13.51 11.89
C ALA A 22 14.42 13.05 10.64
N ALA A 23 15.62 13.58 10.38
CA ALA A 23 16.45 13.19 9.26
C ALA A 23 16.94 11.75 9.32
N ALA A 24 17.12 11.19 10.52
CA ALA A 24 17.49 9.79 10.71
C ALA A 24 16.28 8.84 10.66
N VAL A 25 15.18 9.23 11.32
CA VAL A 25 13.99 8.38 11.47
C VAL A 25 13.18 8.30 10.18
N THR A 26 13.02 9.42 9.46
CA THR A 26 12.19 9.43 8.24
C THR A 26 12.67 8.47 7.16
N PRO A 27 13.97 8.43 6.77
CA PRO A 27 14.46 7.45 5.80
C PRO A 27 14.30 6.01 6.30
N SER A 28 14.50 5.76 7.58
CA SER A 28 14.34 4.42 8.18
C SER A 28 12.90 3.94 8.08
N LEU A 29 11.94 4.81 8.37
CA LEU A 29 10.51 4.51 8.24
C LEU A 29 10.11 4.28 6.78
N LEU A 30 10.63 5.08 5.85
CA LEU A 30 10.38 4.89 4.42
C LEU A 30 10.88 3.53 3.94
N VAL A 31 12.12 3.17 4.28
CA VAL A 31 12.69 1.87 3.90
C VAL A 31 11.88 0.72 4.50
N LEU A 32 11.53 0.80 5.79
CA LEU A 32 10.71 -0.22 6.44
C LEU A 32 9.32 -0.34 5.80
N GLY A 33 8.70 0.79 5.49
CA GLY A 33 7.41 0.84 4.83
C GLY A 33 7.44 0.24 3.42
N GLU A 34 8.49 0.51 2.63
CA GLU A 34 8.68 -0.09 1.30
C GLU A 34 8.81 -1.63 1.39
N PHE A 35 9.65 -2.14 2.29
CA PHE A 35 9.76 -3.58 2.50
C PHE A 35 8.44 -4.20 2.93
N THR A 36 7.70 -3.54 3.82
CA THR A 36 6.39 -4.00 4.28
C THR A 36 5.39 -4.03 3.13
N PHE A 37 5.35 -2.99 2.30
CA PHE A 37 4.49 -2.92 1.11
C PHE A 37 4.77 -4.06 0.13
N ILE A 38 6.04 -4.26 -0.24
CA ILE A 38 6.45 -5.34 -1.15
C ILE A 38 6.04 -6.71 -0.59
N ARG A 39 6.24 -6.93 0.72
CA ARG A 39 5.90 -8.19 1.38
C ARG A 39 4.39 -8.43 1.40
N LEU A 40 3.60 -7.40 1.67
CA LEU A 40 2.13 -7.50 1.66
C LEU A 40 1.59 -7.82 0.27
N VAL A 41 2.12 -7.19 -0.78
CA VAL A 41 1.74 -7.50 -2.16
C VAL A 41 2.11 -8.94 -2.52
N ALA A 42 3.30 -9.41 -2.14
CA ALA A 42 3.71 -10.79 -2.36
C ALA A 42 2.79 -11.80 -1.64
N ALA A 43 2.49 -11.58 -0.36
CA ALA A 43 1.59 -12.42 0.42
C ALA A 43 0.19 -12.47 -0.18
N SER A 44 -0.34 -11.32 -0.64
CA SER A 44 -1.66 -11.26 -1.28
C SER A 44 -1.71 -12.07 -2.59
N ILE A 45 -0.62 -12.10 -3.35
CA ILE A 45 -0.52 -12.91 -4.58
C ILE A 45 -0.50 -14.41 -4.22
N GLU A 46 0.26 -14.80 -3.20
CA GLU A 46 0.29 -16.17 -2.71
C GLU A 46 -1.11 -16.63 -2.24
N ASP A 47 -1.81 -15.82 -1.47
CA ASP A 47 -3.17 -16.09 -1.01
C ASP A 47 -4.13 -16.31 -2.20
N LEU A 48 -4.06 -15.47 -3.24
CA LEU A 48 -4.86 -15.63 -4.45
C LEU A 48 -4.55 -16.92 -5.19
N GLN A 49 -3.29 -17.36 -5.25
CA GLN A 49 -2.89 -18.62 -5.85
C GLN A 49 -3.44 -19.81 -5.06
N TYR A 50 -3.35 -19.79 -3.73
CA TYR A 50 -3.93 -20.83 -2.88
C TYR A 50 -5.46 -20.92 -3.03
N LEU A 51 -6.14 -19.78 -3.03
CA LEU A 51 -7.59 -19.73 -3.24
C LEU A 51 -7.98 -20.29 -4.62
N SER A 52 -7.21 -20.00 -5.66
CA SER A 52 -7.45 -20.52 -7.00
C SER A 52 -7.28 -22.05 -7.04
N ALA A 53 -6.26 -22.59 -6.37
CA ALA A 53 -6.04 -24.04 -6.25
C ALA A 53 -7.19 -24.73 -5.48
N ILE A 54 -7.66 -24.13 -4.38
CA ILE A 54 -8.81 -24.61 -3.63
C ILE A 54 -10.05 -24.66 -4.52
N GLN A 55 -10.28 -23.65 -5.36
CA GLN A 55 -11.41 -23.65 -6.29
C GLN A 55 -11.32 -24.76 -7.35
N GLN A 56 -10.13 -25.07 -7.85
CA GLN A 56 -9.94 -26.20 -8.77
C GLN A 56 -10.29 -27.53 -8.11
N ILE A 57 -9.85 -27.74 -6.86
CA ILE A 57 -10.19 -28.94 -6.08
C ILE A 57 -11.71 -29.05 -5.87
N ARG A 58 -12.35 -27.95 -5.48
CA ARG A 58 -13.81 -27.89 -5.29
C ARG A 58 -14.56 -28.22 -6.58
N ASN A 59 -14.13 -27.68 -7.72
CA ASN A 59 -14.72 -27.97 -9.01
C ASN A 59 -14.58 -29.45 -9.39
N TYR A 60 -13.45 -30.06 -9.08
CA TYR A 60 -13.23 -31.48 -9.29
C TYR A 60 -14.22 -32.32 -8.45
N TYR A 61 -14.37 -32.04 -7.15
CA TYR A 61 -15.33 -32.74 -6.31
C TYR A 61 -16.79 -32.59 -6.76
N ARG A 62 -17.16 -31.38 -7.25
CA ARG A 62 -18.48 -31.15 -7.85
C ARG A 62 -18.74 -32.00 -9.07
N SER A 63 -17.72 -32.33 -9.85
CA SER A 63 -17.86 -33.18 -11.03
C SER A 63 -18.01 -34.67 -10.71
N LEU A 64 -17.65 -35.10 -9.50
CA LEU A 64 -17.67 -36.49 -9.11
C LEU A 64 -19.03 -36.99 -8.57
N VAL A 65 -19.78 -36.13 -7.90
CA VAL A 65 -21.04 -36.48 -7.21
C VAL A 65 -22.11 -35.41 -7.41
N PRO A 66 -23.36 -35.79 -7.75
CA PRO A 66 -24.48 -34.87 -7.92
C PRO A 66 -24.75 -34.04 -6.66
N GLU A 67 -24.59 -34.62 -5.47
CA GLU A 67 -24.75 -33.94 -4.18
C GLU A 67 -23.68 -32.88 -3.94
N GLY A 68 -22.55 -32.95 -4.61
CA GLY A 68 -21.49 -31.92 -4.53
C GLY A 68 -21.97 -30.52 -4.97
N LEU A 69 -23.00 -30.47 -5.80
CA LEU A 69 -23.61 -29.19 -6.20
C LEU A 69 -24.33 -28.49 -5.04
N THR A 70 -24.94 -29.26 -4.12
CA THR A 70 -25.62 -28.70 -2.95
C THR A 70 -24.66 -28.23 -1.89
N PHE A 71 -23.55 -28.95 -1.65
CA PHE A 71 -22.54 -28.58 -0.66
C PHE A 71 -21.70 -27.35 -1.04
N PHE A 72 -21.62 -27.06 -2.33
CA PHE A 72 -20.81 -25.95 -2.85
C PHE A 72 -21.63 -24.92 -3.64
N ALA A 73 -22.93 -24.85 -3.38
CA ALA A 73 -23.88 -24.02 -4.15
C ALA A 73 -23.57 -22.52 -4.12
N ASP A 74 -23.06 -22.02 -3.00
CA ASP A 74 -22.86 -20.57 -2.77
C ASP A 74 -21.55 -20.03 -3.37
N ILE A 75 -20.80 -20.84 -4.10
CA ILE A 75 -19.52 -20.43 -4.67
C ILE A 75 -19.68 -20.19 -6.17
N PRO A 76 -19.42 -19.00 -6.68
CA PRO A 76 -19.56 -18.70 -8.10
C PRO A 76 -18.76 -19.66 -8.98
N ILE A 77 -19.43 -20.27 -9.96
CA ILE A 77 -18.80 -21.10 -11.00
C ILE A 77 -18.29 -20.12 -12.05
N GLY A 78 -16.96 -19.94 -12.15
CA GLY A 78 -16.41 -19.03 -13.14
C GLY A 78 -14.95 -18.69 -12.89
N ASN A 79 -14.57 -17.50 -13.26
CA ASN A 79 -13.20 -17.01 -13.14
C ASN A 79 -12.66 -17.14 -11.70
N PRO A 80 -11.57 -17.89 -11.46
CA PRO A 80 -11.01 -18.13 -10.13
C PRO A 80 -10.66 -16.82 -9.40
N LYS A 81 -10.38 -15.74 -10.12
CA LYS A 81 -10.16 -14.40 -9.55
C LYS A 81 -11.43 -13.86 -8.89
N VAL A 82 -12.58 -14.01 -9.54
CA VAL A 82 -13.88 -13.55 -9.02
C VAL A 82 -14.28 -14.37 -7.79
N ALA A 83 -14.05 -15.67 -7.83
CA ALA A 83 -14.33 -16.54 -6.70
C ALA A 83 -13.40 -16.24 -5.50
N ALA A 84 -12.13 -15.95 -5.74
CA ALA A 84 -11.18 -15.59 -4.70
C ALA A 84 -11.53 -14.24 -4.04
N THR A 85 -11.85 -13.21 -4.82
CA THR A 85 -12.26 -11.90 -4.28
C THR A 85 -13.56 -11.99 -3.50
N HIS A 86 -14.52 -12.80 -3.97
CA HIS A 86 -15.78 -13.03 -3.25
C HIS A 86 -15.55 -13.80 -1.93
N ALA A 87 -14.66 -14.81 -1.94
CA ALA A 87 -14.31 -15.56 -0.73
C ALA A 87 -13.62 -14.69 0.34
N MET A 88 -12.92 -13.63 -0.08
CA MET A 88 -12.33 -12.63 0.82
C MET A 88 -13.32 -11.54 1.26
N GLY A 89 -14.60 -11.63 0.87
CA GLY A 89 -15.60 -10.61 1.15
C GLY A 89 -15.35 -9.29 0.44
N MET A 90 -14.49 -9.28 -0.58
CA MET A 90 -14.13 -8.07 -1.33
C MET A 90 -15.12 -7.87 -2.48
N SER A 91 -15.79 -6.73 -2.50
CA SER A 91 -16.56 -6.27 -3.66
C SER A 91 -15.60 -5.97 -4.83
N GLN A 92 -16.01 -6.18 -6.07
CA GLN A 92 -15.24 -5.86 -7.28
C GLN A 92 -15.13 -4.35 -7.55
N SER A 93 -15.05 -3.55 -6.50
CA SER A 93 -14.89 -2.10 -6.63
C SER A 93 -13.39 -1.75 -6.73
N PRO A 94 -12.98 -0.87 -7.65
CA PRO A 94 -11.59 -0.41 -7.74
C PRO A 94 -11.11 0.30 -6.46
N TRP A 95 -12.05 0.75 -5.62
CA TRP A 95 -11.75 1.33 -4.31
C TRP A 95 -11.28 0.31 -3.28
N ASN A 96 -11.61 -0.97 -3.45
CA ASN A 96 -11.15 -2.00 -2.51
C ASN A 96 -9.63 -2.18 -2.51
N ASP A 97 -8.98 -2.00 -3.65
CA ASP A 97 -7.52 -2.09 -3.75
C ASP A 97 -6.83 -0.98 -2.93
N VAL A 98 -7.47 0.18 -2.80
CA VAL A 98 -6.99 1.30 -1.99
C VAL A 98 -7.10 1.00 -0.49
N PHE A 99 -8.16 0.27 -0.07
CA PHE A 99 -8.42 -0.08 1.34
C PHE A 99 -7.76 -1.39 1.77
N THR A 100 -6.98 -2.03 0.91
CA THR A 100 -6.15 -3.16 1.33
C THR A 100 -5.03 -2.70 2.27
N ALA A 101 -4.50 -3.59 3.10
CA ALA A 101 -3.36 -3.30 3.97
C ALA A 101 -2.17 -2.75 3.16
N GLY A 102 -1.93 -3.30 1.96
CA GLY A 102 -0.90 -2.81 1.04
C GLY A 102 -1.17 -1.37 0.56
N GLY A 103 -2.42 -1.06 0.18
CA GLY A 103 -2.81 0.29 -0.24
C GLY A 103 -2.64 1.33 0.86
N MET A 104 -2.97 0.98 2.10
CA MET A 104 -2.78 1.86 3.26
C MET A 104 -1.29 2.14 3.53
N ILE A 105 -0.43 1.13 3.48
CA ILE A 105 1.02 1.30 3.66
C ILE A 105 1.60 2.16 2.53
N ALA A 106 1.19 1.91 1.28
CA ALA A 106 1.60 2.74 0.14
C ALA A 106 1.20 4.21 0.33
N ALA A 107 -0.02 4.48 0.82
CA ALA A 107 -0.48 5.84 1.10
C ALA A 107 0.36 6.52 2.19
N ILE A 108 0.62 5.83 3.31
CA ILE A 108 1.44 6.36 4.41
C ILE A 108 2.86 6.69 3.92
N ASN A 109 3.51 5.76 3.20
CA ASN A 109 4.86 5.99 2.65
C ASN A 109 4.88 7.17 1.69
N SER A 110 3.88 7.29 0.82
CA SER A 110 3.78 8.36 -0.15
C SER A 110 3.60 9.73 0.53
N ILE A 111 2.77 9.80 1.57
CA ILE A 111 2.59 11.02 2.38
C ILE A 111 3.90 11.38 3.10
N LEU A 112 4.55 10.40 3.70
CA LEU A 112 5.83 10.61 4.41
C LEU A 112 6.91 11.14 3.47
N ALA A 113 7.03 10.57 2.27
CA ALA A 113 7.94 11.04 1.24
C ALA A 113 7.60 12.47 0.77
N GLY A 114 6.30 12.76 0.58
CA GLY A 114 5.84 14.10 0.21
C GLY A 114 6.14 15.16 1.27
N ILE A 115 5.94 14.83 2.55
CA ILE A 115 6.31 15.70 3.67
C ILE A 115 7.82 15.94 3.69
N GLY A 116 8.63 14.89 3.49
CA GLY A 116 10.08 15.00 3.43
C GLY A 116 10.53 15.96 2.33
N ILE A 117 9.99 15.87 1.14
CA ILE A 117 10.28 16.79 0.03
C ILE A 117 9.84 18.21 0.34
N ALA A 118 8.65 18.41 0.92
CA ALA A 118 8.16 19.72 1.30
C ALA A 118 9.09 20.39 2.32
N LEU A 119 9.58 19.66 3.31
CA LEU A 119 10.53 20.16 4.31
C LEU A 119 11.87 20.55 3.69
N ILE A 120 12.43 19.73 2.82
CA ILE A 120 13.69 20.01 2.12
C ILE A 120 13.57 21.29 1.26
N LEU A 121 12.45 21.43 0.52
CA LEU A 121 12.22 22.59 -0.32
C LEU A 121 12.02 23.88 0.51
N ARG A 122 11.38 23.77 1.66
CA ARG A 122 11.24 24.88 2.59
C ARG A 122 12.59 25.32 3.18
N ASP A 123 13.42 24.38 3.57
CA ASP A 123 14.78 24.64 4.07
C ASP A 123 15.66 25.29 2.99
N ALA A 124 15.46 24.94 1.73
CA ALA A 124 16.07 25.58 0.56
C ALA A 124 15.56 27.00 0.27
N GLY A 125 14.66 27.54 1.11
CA GLY A 125 14.16 28.92 1.03
C GLY A 125 12.91 29.12 0.18
N LEU A 126 12.22 28.05 -0.26
CA LEU A 126 10.97 28.19 -1.01
C LEU A 126 9.82 28.63 -0.10
N VAL A 127 8.89 29.40 -0.69
CA VAL A 127 7.64 29.77 -0.04
C VAL A 127 6.86 28.53 0.37
N ILE A 128 6.29 28.52 1.58
CA ILE A 128 5.61 27.36 2.17
C ILE A 128 4.51 26.78 1.26
N ALA A 129 3.76 27.64 0.57
CA ALA A 129 2.70 27.21 -0.34
C ALA A 129 3.26 26.39 -1.53
N ILE A 130 4.40 26.81 -2.09
CA ILE A 130 5.06 26.11 -3.20
C ILE A 130 5.65 24.79 -2.69
N ALA A 131 6.36 24.81 -1.56
CA ALA A 131 6.95 23.61 -0.97
C ALA A 131 5.88 22.57 -0.64
N ALA A 132 4.76 22.97 -0.03
CA ALA A 132 3.64 22.09 0.28
C ALA A 132 2.98 21.50 -0.98
N SER A 133 2.79 22.32 -2.01
CA SER A 133 2.23 21.86 -3.29
C SER A 133 3.13 20.83 -3.98
N CYS A 134 4.43 21.08 -4.01
CA CYS A 134 5.42 20.11 -4.54
C CYS A 134 5.41 18.80 -3.74
N GLY A 135 5.35 18.90 -2.40
CA GLY A 135 5.23 17.71 -1.55
C GLY A 135 3.96 16.91 -1.81
N ALA A 136 2.81 17.57 -1.96
CA ALA A 136 1.54 16.92 -2.27
C ALA A 136 1.57 16.25 -3.64
N ILE A 137 2.10 16.91 -4.66
CA ILE A 137 2.27 16.33 -6.01
C ILE A 137 3.18 15.09 -5.93
N THR A 138 4.30 15.18 -5.21
CA THR A 138 5.23 14.06 -5.02
C THR A 138 4.53 12.88 -4.35
N ALA A 139 3.74 13.11 -3.30
CA ALA A 139 2.96 12.06 -2.63
C ALA A 139 1.99 11.37 -3.60
N LEU A 140 1.25 12.12 -4.40
CA LEU A 140 0.32 11.58 -5.38
C LEU A 140 1.02 10.76 -6.47
N VAL A 141 2.16 11.24 -6.96
CA VAL A 141 2.95 10.52 -7.99
C VAL A 141 3.49 9.21 -7.43
N ILE A 142 4.09 9.23 -6.23
CA ILE A 142 4.63 8.03 -5.58
C ILE A 142 3.50 7.03 -5.31
N TYR A 143 2.35 7.48 -4.79
CA TYR A 143 1.20 6.62 -4.58
C TYR A 143 0.71 5.96 -5.88
N GLY A 144 0.59 6.73 -6.95
CA GLY A 144 0.25 6.20 -8.28
C GLY A 144 1.24 5.15 -8.79
N LEU A 145 2.54 5.35 -8.55
CA LEU A 145 3.58 4.38 -8.90
C LEU A 145 3.44 3.08 -8.07
N HIS A 146 3.17 3.16 -6.78
CA HIS A 146 2.92 1.99 -5.93
C HIS A 146 1.72 1.18 -6.44
N LEU A 147 0.59 1.85 -6.72
CA LEU A 147 -0.60 1.18 -7.26
C LEU A 147 -0.32 0.52 -8.61
N ARG A 148 0.33 1.23 -9.52
CA ARG A 148 0.68 0.69 -10.84
C ARG A 148 1.60 -0.53 -10.72
N TRP A 149 2.59 -0.48 -9.84
CA TRP A 149 3.50 -1.58 -9.59
C TRP A 149 2.75 -2.79 -8.99
N ALA A 150 1.91 -2.57 -7.97
CA ALA A 150 1.10 -3.63 -7.37
C ALA A 150 0.20 -4.30 -8.41
N LEU A 151 -0.54 -3.52 -9.21
CA LEU A 151 -1.41 -4.04 -10.25
C LEU A 151 -0.64 -4.86 -11.29
N SER A 152 0.56 -4.42 -11.69
CA SER A 152 1.41 -5.19 -12.61
C SER A 152 1.86 -6.53 -12.02
N ARG A 153 2.16 -6.56 -10.72
CA ARG A 153 2.53 -7.79 -10.00
C ARG A 153 1.35 -8.76 -9.87
N TYR A 154 0.16 -8.25 -9.54
CA TYR A 154 -1.05 -9.07 -9.53
C TYR A 154 -1.36 -9.66 -10.91
N ALA A 155 -1.23 -8.87 -11.97
CA ALA A 155 -1.44 -9.37 -13.33
C ALA A 155 -0.45 -10.48 -13.70
N ALA A 156 0.83 -10.32 -13.35
CA ALA A 156 1.87 -11.32 -13.61
C ALA A 156 1.71 -12.58 -12.75
N GLY A 157 1.39 -12.43 -11.45
CA GLY A 157 1.25 -13.55 -10.51
C GLY A 157 0.02 -14.42 -10.74
N LEU A 158 -0.98 -13.90 -11.47
CA LEU A 158 -2.21 -14.61 -11.83
C LEU A 158 -2.22 -15.08 -13.29
N ALA A 159 -1.17 -14.82 -14.07
CA ALA A 159 -0.99 -15.40 -15.39
C ALA A 159 -0.69 -16.90 -15.19
N VAL A 160 -1.65 -17.77 -15.55
CA VAL A 160 -1.46 -19.23 -15.56
C VAL A 160 -0.37 -19.53 -16.59
N PRO A 161 0.69 -20.29 -16.25
CA PRO A 161 1.60 -20.80 -17.26
C PRO A 161 0.77 -21.66 -18.24
N THR A 162 0.65 -21.21 -19.48
CA THR A 162 0.11 -22.05 -20.56
C THR A 162 1.19 -23.06 -20.89
N GLY A 163 1.18 -24.19 -20.16
CA GLY A 163 1.96 -25.39 -20.47
C GLY A 163 1.13 -26.39 -21.22
#